data_dd895b31d95d29b353eb5723f1c1efc7
#
_entry.id   dd895b31d95d29b353eb5723f1c1efc7
#
_cell.length_a   1.000
_cell.length_b   1.000
_cell.length_c   1.000
_cell.angle_alpha   90.00
_cell.angle_beta   90.00
_cell.angle_gamma   90.00
#
_symmetry.space_group_name_H-M   'P 1'
#
loop_
_entity.id
_entity.type
_entity.pdbx_description
1 polymer ?
#
loop_
_entity_poly.entity_id
_entity_poly.type
_entity_poly.pdbx_seq_one_letter_code
_entity_poly.pdbx_strand_id
1 'polypeptide(L)'
;FLEQPKCVDEKGFRDHAMLELLYATGIRVSELIGLDVNDVNLSAGFVRCRSKGKERIVPLYPAAVKALEDYVHDIRPRLIADEEEQALFVNMSGERMSRQGFWKIIKYYQEKAGIEKDITPHTLRHSFAVHLLENGADLRSIQEMLGHADISSTQIYTHVIKKQLKDVYNKAHPRA
;
A
#
# COMPACT_ATOMS: atom_id res chain seq x y z
N PHE A 1 -12.62 -3.90 2.36
CA PHE A 1 -11.52 -3.67 3.32
C PHE A 1 -10.92 -2.27 3.19
N LEU A 2 -10.53 -1.85 1.99
CA LEU A 2 -9.94 -0.53 1.75
C LEU A 2 -10.84 0.63 2.16
N GLU A 3 -12.14 0.45 2.14
CA GLU A 3 -13.12 1.48 2.45
C GLU A 3 -13.57 1.48 3.91
N GLN A 4 -13.03 0.57 4.74
CA GLN A 4 -13.35 0.52 6.16
C GLN A 4 -12.89 1.76 6.92
N PRO A 5 -11.69 2.35 6.65
CA PRO A 5 -11.33 3.61 7.29
C PRO A 5 -12.27 4.73 6.85
N LYS A 6 -12.90 5.37 7.82
CA LYS A 6 -13.77 6.51 7.59
C LYS A 6 -12.96 7.79 7.68
N CYS A 7 -13.04 8.63 6.66
CA CYS A 7 -12.36 9.92 6.65
C CYS A 7 -13.17 10.96 7.44
N VAL A 8 -13.40 10.68 8.72
CA VAL A 8 -14.13 11.56 9.63
C VAL A 8 -13.24 12.08 10.77
N ASP A 9 -12.10 11.44 11.01
CA ASP A 9 -11.12 11.88 12.00
C ASP A 9 -9.71 11.69 11.45
N GLU A 10 -8.73 12.17 12.20
CA GLU A 10 -7.32 12.13 11.80
C GLU A 10 -6.81 10.70 11.60
N LYS A 11 -7.21 9.79 12.48
CA LYS A 11 -6.85 8.38 12.40
C LYS A 11 -7.42 7.73 11.13
N GLY A 12 -8.66 8.02 10.80
CA GLY A 12 -9.32 7.49 9.61
C GLY A 12 -8.64 7.94 8.32
N PHE A 13 -8.28 9.21 8.21
CA PHE A 13 -7.53 9.73 7.06
C PHE A 13 -6.18 9.07 6.92
N ARG A 14 -5.45 8.92 8.02
CA ARG A 14 -4.15 8.23 8.03
C ARG A 14 -4.28 6.79 7.56
N ASP A 15 -5.21 6.07 8.16
CA ASP A 15 -5.42 4.64 7.87
C ASP A 15 -5.85 4.43 6.43
N HIS A 16 -6.73 5.29 5.92
CA HIS A 16 -7.17 5.24 4.54
C HIS A 16 -6.01 5.46 3.56
N ALA A 17 -5.18 6.48 3.81
CA ALA A 17 -4.00 6.74 2.99
C ALA A 17 -3.01 5.57 3.00
N MET A 18 -2.80 4.99 4.17
CA MET A 18 -1.89 3.86 4.35
C MET A 18 -2.37 2.62 3.59
N LEU A 19 -3.65 2.29 3.67
CA LEU A 19 -4.21 1.13 2.98
C LEU A 19 -4.27 1.35 1.46
N GLU A 20 -4.59 2.55 1.00
CA GLU A 20 -4.58 2.87 -0.42
C GLU A 20 -3.16 2.76 -1.00
N LEU A 21 -2.15 3.25 -0.27
CA LEU A 21 -0.77 3.12 -0.70
C LEU A 21 -0.33 1.65 -0.77
N LEU A 22 -0.68 0.88 0.24
CA LEU A 22 -0.35 -0.53 0.30
C LEU A 22 -0.99 -1.30 -0.88
N TYR A 23 -2.26 -1.03 -1.15
CA TYR A 23 -2.97 -1.64 -2.27
C TYR A 23 -2.40 -1.21 -3.63
N ALA A 24 -2.04 0.06 -3.77
CA ALA A 24 -1.50 0.59 -5.03
C ALA A 24 -0.13 0.00 -5.38
N THR A 25 0.68 -0.32 -4.38
CA THR A 25 2.08 -0.66 -4.56
C THR A 25 2.43 -2.11 -4.22
N GLY A 26 1.69 -2.75 -3.33
CA GLY A 26 2.00 -4.08 -2.84
C GLY A 26 3.33 -4.17 -2.09
N ILE A 27 3.85 -3.05 -1.59
CA ILE A 27 5.12 -3.03 -0.86
C ILE A 27 5.01 -3.80 0.45
N ARG A 28 6.15 -4.17 1.03
CA ARG A 28 6.18 -4.86 2.31
C ARG A 28 5.83 -3.90 3.44
N VAL A 29 5.29 -4.45 4.54
CA VAL A 29 4.97 -3.66 5.74
C VAL A 29 6.20 -2.91 6.25
N SER A 30 7.36 -3.55 6.28
CA SER A 30 8.61 -2.91 6.68
C SER A 30 8.99 -1.73 5.78
N GLU A 31 8.76 -1.85 4.50
CA GLU A 31 8.97 -0.75 3.55
C GLU A 31 7.96 0.38 3.77
N LEU A 32 6.71 0.02 4.00
CA LEU A 32 5.64 0.99 4.25
C LEU A 32 5.92 1.87 5.48
N ILE A 33 6.20 1.24 6.62
CA ILE A 33 6.49 1.97 7.85
C ILE A 33 7.84 2.69 7.81
N GLY A 34 8.75 2.22 6.97
CA GLY A 34 10.05 2.86 6.75
C GLY A 34 10.01 4.06 5.83
N LEU A 35 8.89 4.34 5.17
CA LEU A 35 8.79 5.48 4.25
C LEU A 35 8.91 6.80 5.00
N ASP A 36 9.68 7.71 4.41
CA ASP A 36 9.74 9.10 4.82
C ASP A 36 8.87 9.96 3.90
N VAL A 37 8.50 11.14 4.34
CA VAL A 37 7.71 12.09 3.55
C VAL A 37 8.37 12.35 2.19
N ASN A 38 9.70 12.45 2.17
CA ASN A 38 10.45 12.73 0.95
C ASN A 38 10.51 11.55 -0.03
N ASP A 39 10.08 10.35 0.39
CA ASP A 39 10.02 9.20 -0.50
C ASP A 39 8.80 9.21 -1.42
N VAL A 40 7.83 10.09 -1.17
CA VAL A 40 6.61 10.20 -1.96
C VAL A 40 6.65 11.48 -2.79
N ASN A 41 6.47 11.34 -4.10
CA ASN A 41 6.31 12.47 -5.00
C ASN A 41 4.87 12.52 -5.48
N LEU A 42 4.06 13.34 -4.83
CA LEU A 42 2.62 13.42 -5.10
C LEU A 42 2.31 14.11 -6.42
N SER A 43 3.14 15.08 -6.82
CA SER A 43 2.94 15.78 -8.10
C SER A 43 3.27 14.88 -9.29
N ALA A 44 4.28 14.03 -9.18
CA ALA A 44 4.63 13.07 -10.22
C ALA A 44 3.88 11.73 -10.09
N GLY A 45 3.29 11.45 -8.91
CA GLY A 45 2.50 10.25 -8.69
C GLY A 45 3.30 8.97 -8.51
N PHE A 46 4.37 9.01 -7.74
CA PHE A 46 5.15 7.81 -7.45
C PHE A 46 5.67 7.80 -6.01
N VAL A 47 6.07 6.62 -5.56
CA VAL A 47 6.75 6.41 -4.28
C VAL A 47 8.07 5.68 -4.52
N ARG A 48 9.09 6.07 -3.76
CA ARG A 48 10.41 5.44 -3.78
C ARG A 48 10.51 4.46 -2.62
N CYS A 49 10.61 3.18 -2.93
CA CYS A 49 10.71 2.11 -1.94
C CYS A 49 12.16 1.67 -1.79
N ARG A 50 12.59 1.49 -0.54
CA ARG A 50 13.95 1.06 -0.23
C ARG A 50 13.90 -0.25 0.55
N SER A 51 14.67 -1.23 0.07
CA SER A 51 14.81 -2.53 0.73
C SER A 51 16.19 -3.10 0.48
N LYS A 52 16.90 -3.46 1.54
CA LYS A 52 18.23 -4.08 1.48
C LYS A 52 19.23 -3.29 0.63
N GLY A 53 19.25 -1.96 0.77
CA GLY A 53 20.14 -1.09 0.02
C GLY A 53 19.75 -0.87 -1.44
N LYS A 54 18.65 -1.42 -1.88
CA LYS A 54 18.12 -1.21 -3.24
C LYS A 54 16.92 -0.28 -3.20
N GLU A 55 16.83 0.58 -4.22
CA GLU A 55 15.69 1.47 -4.41
C GLU A 55 14.89 1.04 -5.64
N ARG A 56 13.58 1.23 -5.58
CA ARG A 56 12.71 1.10 -6.74
C ARG A 56 11.62 2.16 -6.69
N ILE A 57 11.16 2.57 -7.86
CA ILE A 57 10.11 3.56 -8.02
C ILE A 57 8.82 2.80 -8.39
N VAL A 58 7.76 3.06 -7.63
CA VAL A 58 6.46 2.43 -7.87
C VAL A 58 5.43 3.52 -8.15
N PRO A 59 4.72 3.46 -9.29
CA PRO A 59 3.69 4.45 -9.61
C PRO A 59 2.48 4.30 -8.72
N LEU A 60 1.77 5.41 -8.51
CA LEU A 60 0.55 5.48 -7.73
C LEU A 60 -0.63 5.83 -8.62
N TYR A 61 -1.75 5.12 -8.46
CA TYR A 61 -2.97 5.50 -9.16
C TYR A 61 -3.62 6.74 -8.48
N PRO A 62 -4.50 7.47 -9.19
CA PRO A 62 -5.04 8.75 -8.70
C PRO A 62 -5.69 8.70 -7.33
N ALA A 63 -6.43 7.65 -7.00
CA ALA A 63 -7.08 7.53 -5.70
C ALA A 63 -6.06 7.46 -4.55
N ALA A 64 -4.91 6.78 -4.75
CA ALA A 64 -3.84 6.72 -3.76
C ALA A 64 -3.16 8.08 -3.60
N VAL A 65 -2.90 8.78 -4.70
CA VAL A 65 -2.33 10.14 -4.67
C VAL A 65 -3.23 11.07 -3.87
N LYS A 66 -4.54 11.06 -4.14
CA LYS A 66 -5.52 11.90 -3.45
C LYS A 66 -5.55 11.61 -1.95
N ALA A 67 -5.60 10.33 -1.56
CA ALA A 67 -5.61 9.94 -0.17
C ALA A 67 -4.33 10.39 0.56
N LEU A 68 -3.18 10.27 -0.10
CA LEU A 68 -1.90 10.71 0.45
C LEU A 68 -1.81 12.24 0.55
N GLU A 69 -2.30 12.96 -0.44
CA GLU A 69 -2.35 14.44 -0.38
C GLU A 69 -3.15 14.91 0.81
N ASP A 70 -4.36 14.38 1.00
CA ASP A 70 -5.21 14.74 2.11
C ASP A 70 -4.53 14.45 3.46
N TYR A 71 -3.90 13.29 3.57
CA TYR A 71 -3.18 12.91 4.78
C TYR A 71 -1.95 13.81 5.02
N VAL A 72 -1.07 13.94 4.04
CA VAL A 72 0.20 14.65 4.20
C VAL A 72 0.00 16.14 4.45
N HIS A 73 -0.94 16.77 3.75
CA HIS A 73 -1.14 18.22 3.84
C HIS A 73 -2.03 18.62 5.01
N ASP A 74 -3.10 17.87 5.30
CA ASP A 74 -4.10 18.30 6.25
C ASP A 74 -4.06 17.57 7.60
N ILE A 75 -3.60 16.34 7.61
CA ILE A 75 -3.72 15.47 8.80
C ILE A 75 -2.38 15.25 9.49
N ARG A 76 -1.36 14.86 8.75
CA ARG A 76 -0.04 14.57 9.32
C ARG A 76 0.52 15.72 10.17
N PRO A 77 0.41 17.00 9.76
CA PRO A 77 0.90 18.11 10.59
C PRO A 77 0.26 18.19 11.98
N ARG A 78 -0.96 17.68 12.11
CA ARG A 78 -1.66 17.64 13.42
C ARG A 78 -1.25 16.47 14.29
N LEU A 79 -0.65 15.43 13.69
CA LEU A 79 -0.28 14.19 14.39
C LEU A 79 1.15 14.20 14.87
N ILE A 80 2.08 14.78 14.12
CA ILE A 80 3.50 14.75 14.43
C ILE A 80 3.81 15.45 15.72
N ALA A 81 4.67 14.82 16.56
CA ALA A 81 5.11 15.41 17.83
C ALA A 81 6.19 16.48 17.61
N ASP A 82 6.96 16.33 16.53
CA ASP A 82 8.08 17.22 16.20
C ASP A 82 7.96 17.59 14.71
N GLU A 83 8.12 18.86 14.38
CA GLU A 83 8.08 19.35 13.00
C GLU A 83 9.16 18.73 12.11
N GLU A 84 10.24 18.23 12.71
CA GLU A 84 11.32 17.57 11.99
C GLU A 84 11.10 16.06 11.79
N GLU A 85 9.95 15.53 12.23
CA GLU A 85 9.63 14.12 12.02
C GLU A 85 9.57 13.80 10.53
N GLN A 86 10.39 12.84 10.11
CA GLN A 86 10.48 12.47 8.70
C GLN A 86 9.54 11.32 8.30
N ALA A 87 9.09 10.53 9.25
CA ALA A 87 8.23 9.38 8.97
C ALA A 87 6.94 9.82 8.27
N LEU A 88 6.60 9.13 7.17
CA LEU A 88 5.36 9.39 6.45
C LEU A 88 4.16 9.01 7.31
N PHE A 89 4.14 7.78 7.81
CA PHE A 89 3.05 7.31 8.66
C PHE A 89 3.48 7.31 10.12
N VAL A 90 2.70 8.02 10.93
CA VAL A 90 2.97 8.18 12.35
C VAL A 90 1.83 7.61 13.19
N ASN A 91 2.17 7.20 14.41
CA ASN A 91 1.18 6.76 15.40
C ASN A 91 0.48 7.98 16.03
N MET A 92 -0.42 7.73 16.97
CA MET A 92 -1.15 8.81 17.62
C MET A 92 -0.30 9.60 18.62
N SER A 93 0.92 9.13 18.91
CA SER A 93 1.92 9.89 19.67
C SER A 93 2.81 10.77 18.79
N GLY A 94 2.59 10.73 17.47
CA GLY A 94 3.32 11.56 16.50
C GLY A 94 4.69 11.03 16.12
N GLU A 95 4.97 9.77 16.39
CA GLU A 95 6.21 9.10 16.06
C GLU A 95 6.00 8.05 14.98
N ARG A 96 7.08 7.62 14.33
CA ARG A 96 7.01 6.60 13.28
C ARG A 96 6.23 5.38 13.75
N MET A 97 5.29 4.94 12.91
CA MET A 97 4.49 3.75 13.19
C MET A 97 5.37 2.51 13.30
N SER A 98 5.10 1.69 14.30
CA SER A 98 5.76 0.40 14.48
C SER A 98 5.05 -0.68 13.67
N ARG A 99 5.75 -1.80 13.44
CA ARG A 99 5.16 -2.98 12.82
C ARG A 99 3.97 -3.50 13.64
N GLN A 100 4.09 -3.51 14.97
CA GLN A 100 3.01 -3.92 15.86
C GLN A 100 1.80 -2.99 15.75
N GLY A 101 2.05 -1.68 15.68
CA GLY A 101 1.00 -0.68 15.51
C GLY A 101 0.25 -0.87 14.19
N PHE A 102 0.96 -1.16 13.12
CA PHE A 102 0.36 -1.46 11.82
C PHE A 102 -0.57 -2.68 11.92
N TRP A 103 -0.12 -3.78 12.52
CA TRP A 103 -0.93 -4.99 12.60
C TRP A 103 -2.15 -4.84 13.49
N LYS A 104 -2.09 -4.00 14.53
CA LYS A 104 -3.27 -3.64 15.32
C LYS A 104 -4.33 -2.94 14.49
N ILE A 105 -3.90 -2.05 13.60
CA ILE A 105 -4.79 -1.35 12.66
C ILE A 105 -5.44 -2.34 11.70
N ILE A 106 -4.66 -3.26 11.13
CA ILE A 106 -5.18 -4.29 10.21
C ILE A 106 -6.22 -5.16 10.90
N LYS A 107 -5.94 -5.62 12.13
CA LYS A 107 -6.90 -6.43 12.89
C LYS A 107 -8.19 -5.68 13.18
N TYR A 108 -8.08 -4.41 13.52
CA TYR A 108 -9.25 -3.57 13.77
C TYR A 108 -10.17 -3.51 12.54
N TYR A 109 -9.63 -3.24 11.36
CA TYR A 109 -10.43 -3.19 10.13
C TYR A 109 -10.86 -4.56 9.63
N GLN A 110 -10.09 -5.58 9.91
CA GLN A 110 -10.49 -6.97 9.63
C GLN A 110 -11.76 -7.33 10.40
N GLU A 111 -11.79 -7.05 11.70
CA GLU A 111 -12.97 -7.30 12.54
C GLU A 111 -14.16 -6.48 12.07
N LYS A 112 -13.93 -5.22 11.75
CA LYS A 112 -14.98 -4.31 11.26
C LYS A 112 -15.56 -4.77 9.93
N ALA A 113 -14.78 -5.35 9.06
CA ALA A 113 -15.20 -5.88 7.76
C ALA A 113 -15.81 -7.27 7.85
N GLY A 114 -15.78 -7.91 9.01
CA GLY A 114 -16.27 -9.28 9.18
C GLY A 114 -15.43 -10.34 8.51
N ILE A 115 -14.15 -10.09 8.29
CA ILE A 115 -13.23 -11.04 7.66
C ILE A 115 -12.72 -12.01 8.73
N GLU A 116 -13.06 -13.29 8.57
CA GLU A 116 -12.70 -14.34 9.53
C GLU A 116 -11.28 -14.86 9.36
N LYS A 117 -10.75 -14.84 8.13
CA LYS A 117 -9.39 -15.31 7.85
C LYS A 117 -8.35 -14.30 8.32
N ASP A 118 -7.28 -14.81 8.93
CA ASP A 118 -6.16 -13.96 9.33
C ASP A 118 -5.51 -13.30 8.12
N ILE A 119 -5.30 -11.99 8.25
CA ILE A 119 -4.57 -11.22 7.25
C ILE A 119 -3.10 -11.17 7.68
N THR A 120 -2.25 -11.81 6.89
CA THR A 120 -0.80 -11.84 7.09
C THR A 120 -0.11 -10.96 6.03
N PRO A 121 1.17 -10.63 6.17
CA PRO A 121 1.91 -9.93 5.12
C PRO A 121 1.82 -10.64 3.77
N HIS A 122 1.88 -11.96 3.79
CA HIS A 122 1.78 -12.77 2.59
C HIS A 122 0.40 -12.64 1.93
N THR A 123 -0.69 -12.69 2.71
CA THR A 123 -2.04 -12.58 2.16
C THR A 123 -2.33 -11.21 1.59
N LEU A 124 -1.80 -10.13 2.19
CA LEU A 124 -1.94 -8.78 1.64
C LEU A 124 -1.28 -8.66 0.28
N ARG A 125 -0.05 -9.13 0.15
CA ARG A 125 0.70 -9.08 -1.11
C ARG A 125 0.09 -10.01 -2.15
N HIS A 126 -0.39 -11.17 -1.71
CA HIS A 126 -1.11 -12.11 -2.56
C HIS A 126 -2.35 -11.45 -3.17
N SER A 127 -3.19 -10.84 -2.34
CA SER A 127 -4.40 -10.15 -2.80
C SER A 127 -4.08 -9.04 -3.79
N PHE A 128 -3.04 -8.24 -3.53
CA PHE A 128 -2.59 -7.20 -4.43
C PHE A 128 -2.20 -7.78 -5.80
N ALA A 129 -1.37 -8.82 -5.81
CA ALA A 129 -0.91 -9.44 -7.05
C ALA A 129 -2.07 -10.03 -7.86
N VAL A 130 -2.99 -10.73 -7.20
CA VAL A 130 -4.17 -11.31 -7.86
C VAL A 130 -5.03 -10.22 -8.48
N HIS A 131 -5.31 -9.14 -7.76
CA HIS A 131 -6.11 -8.03 -8.29
C HIS A 131 -5.46 -7.37 -9.49
N LEU A 132 -4.15 -7.15 -9.45
CA LEU A 132 -3.42 -6.60 -10.59
C LEU A 132 -3.50 -7.50 -11.81
N LEU A 133 -3.32 -8.82 -11.61
CA LEU A 133 -3.42 -9.78 -12.70
C LEU A 133 -4.81 -9.84 -13.31
N GLU A 134 -5.84 -9.84 -12.46
CA GLU A 134 -7.23 -9.85 -12.90
C GLU A 134 -7.60 -8.61 -13.71
N ASN A 135 -6.88 -7.51 -13.52
CA ASN A 135 -7.14 -6.24 -14.19
C ASN A 135 -6.10 -5.91 -15.27
N GLY A 136 -5.34 -6.88 -15.72
CA GLY A 136 -4.54 -6.79 -16.92
C GLY A 136 -3.09 -6.39 -16.77
N ALA A 137 -2.59 -6.28 -15.56
CA ALA A 137 -1.15 -6.06 -15.35
C ALA A 137 -0.38 -7.34 -15.73
N ASP A 138 0.76 -7.17 -16.39
CA ASP A 138 1.59 -8.32 -16.73
C ASP A 138 2.43 -8.76 -15.52
N LEU A 139 2.86 -10.03 -15.56
CA LEU A 139 3.63 -10.63 -14.46
C LEU A 139 4.94 -9.90 -14.19
N ARG A 140 5.60 -9.46 -15.24
CA ARG A 140 6.89 -8.77 -15.11
C ARG A 140 6.73 -7.42 -14.38
N SER A 141 5.70 -6.65 -14.73
CA SER A 141 5.40 -5.40 -14.03
C SER A 141 5.12 -5.64 -12.56
N ILE A 142 4.37 -6.68 -12.24
CA ILE A 142 4.08 -7.05 -10.85
C ILE A 142 5.35 -7.44 -10.11
N GLN A 143 6.22 -8.22 -10.74
CA GLN A 143 7.50 -8.61 -10.15
C GLN A 143 8.38 -7.39 -9.86
N GLU A 144 8.43 -6.44 -10.76
CA GLU A 144 9.18 -5.19 -10.56
C GLU A 144 8.61 -4.37 -9.41
N MET A 145 7.29 -4.24 -9.31
CA MET A 145 6.62 -3.51 -8.23
C MET A 145 6.86 -4.15 -6.88
N LEU A 146 6.80 -5.48 -6.80
CA LEU A 146 6.98 -6.23 -5.55
C LEU A 146 8.45 -6.41 -5.17
N GLY A 147 9.36 -6.24 -6.12
CA GLY A 147 10.79 -6.52 -5.94
C GLY A 147 11.13 -7.97 -6.26
N HIS A 148 12.36 -8.19 -6.73
CA HIS A 148 12.80 -9.50 -7.22
C HIS A 148 12.83 -10.60 -6.15
N ALA A 149 12.91 -10.25 -4.87
CA ALA A 149 12.92 -11.23 -3.79
C ALA A 149 11.62 -12.04 -3.68
N ASP A 150 10.53 -11.57 -4.30
CA ASP A 150 9.21 -12.18 -4.22
C ASP A 150 8.78 -12.88 -5.53
N ILE A 151 9.73 -13.18 -6.39
CA ILE A 151 9.47 -13.88 -7.66
C ILE A 151 8.73 -15.21 -7.44
N SER A 152 9.11 -15.97 -6.40
CA SER A 152 8.46 -17.23 -6.08
C SER A 152 6.99 -17.05 -5.73
N SER A 153 6.65 -15.97 -5.01
CA SER A 153 5.26 -15.66 -4.68
C SER A 153 4.44 -15.30 -5.92
N THR A 154 5.03 -14.57 -6.87
CA THR A 154 4.35 -14.20 -8.11
C THR A 154 4.25 -15.36 -9.09
N GLN A 155 5.17 -16.32 -9.06
CA GLN A 155 5.10 -17.51 -9.92
C GLN A 155 3.87 -18.40 -9.64
N ILE A 156 3.37 -18.40 -8.41
CA ILE A 156 2.15 -19.14 -8.04
C ILE A 156 0.96 -18.67 -8.87
N TYR A 157 0.97 -17.43 -9.35
CA TYR A 157 -0.12 -16.84 -10.10
C TYR A 157 -0.02 -17.05 -11.62
N THR A 158 1.03 -17.69 -12.09
CA THR A 158 1.28 -17.85 -13.54
C THR A 158 0.13 -18.55 -14.26
N HIS A 159 -0.49 -19.54 -13.62
CA HIS A 159 -1.63 -20.23 -14.23
C HIS A 159 -2.93 -19.44 -14.14
N VAL A 160 -3.09 -18.54 -13.17
CA VAL A 160 -4.20 -17.59 -13.12
C VAL A 160 -4.09 -16.63 -14.30
N ILE A 161 -2.88 -16.17 -14.60
CA ILE A 161 -2.61 -15.32 -15.77
C ILE A 161 -3.00 -16.01 -17.07
N LYS A 162 -2.62 -17.28 -17.24
CA LYS A 162 -2.94 -18.03 -18.46
C LYS A 162 -4.43 -18.14 -18.73
N LYS A 163 -5.25 -18.18 -17.68
CA LYS A 163 -6.70 -18.25 -17.83
C LYS A 163 -7.32 -16.91 -18.19
N GLN A 164 -6.74 -15.81 -17.77
CA GLN A 164 -7.36 -14.49 -17.84
C GLN A 164 -6.70 -13.53 -18.84
N LEU A 165 -5.59 -13.94 -19.43
CA LEU A 165 -4.76 -13.08 -20.27
C LEU A 165 -5.52 -12.40 -21.42
N LYS A 166 -6.48 -13.10 -22.03
CA LYS A 166 -7.27 -12.57 -23.14
C LYS A 166 -8.32 -11.55 -22.69
N ASP A 167 -8.90 -11.78 -21.51
CA ASP A 167 -10.06 -11.00 -21.06
C ASP A 167 -9.68 -9.70 -20.38
N VAL A 168 -8.48 -9.66 -19.80
CA VAL A 168 -8.06 -8.54 -18.94
C VAL A 168 -6.84 -7.77 -19.46
N TYR A 169 -6.28 -8.20 -20.56
CA TYR A 169 -5.00 -7.71 -21.09
C TYR A 169 -4.90 -6.19 -21.22
N ASN A 170 -5.98 -5.51 -21.56
CA ASN A 170 -6.00 -4.07 -21.77
C ASN A 170 -6.68 -3.28 -20.65
N LYS A 171 -7.00 -3.93 -19.56
CA LYS A 171 -7.65 -3.24 -18.44
C LYS A 171 -6.61 -2.63 -17.51
N ALA A 172 -6.92 -1.43 -17.00
CA ALA A 172 -6.09 -0.78 -16.01
C ALA A 172 -6.29 -1.37 -14.61
N HIS A 173 -5.46 -0.96 -13.64
CA HIS A 173 -5.67 -1.24 -12.23
C HIS A 173 -7.11 -0.84 -11.84
N PRO A 174 -7.82 -1.62 -11.01
CA PRO A 174 -9.25 -1.36 -10.73
C PRO A 174 -9.52 0.02 -10.11
N ARG A 175 -8.52 0.67 -9.60
CA ARG A 175 -8.68 1.98 -8.98
C ARG A 175 -7.97 3.12 -9.73
N ALA A 176 -7.46 2.82 -10.89
CA ALA A 176 -6.76 3.81 -11.72
C ALA A 176 -7.71 4.83 -12.38
#